data_46509d5e8ae113df930a7042028802a9
#
_entry.id   46509d5e8ae113df930a7042028802a9
#
_cell.length_a   1.000
_cell.length_b   1.000
_cell.length_c   1.000
_cell.angle_alpha   90.00
_cell.angle_beta   90.00
_cell.angle_gamma   90.00
#
_symmetry.space_group_name_H-M   'P 1'
#
loop_
_entity.id
_entity.type
_entity.pdbx_description
1 polymer ?
#
loop_
_entity_poly.entity_id
_entity_poly.type
_entity_poly.pdbx_seq_one_letter_code
_entity_poly.pdbx_strand_id
1 'polypeptide(L)'
;MKLARKALVEQTMIAPPTLALVSRFPGRDSPATSMAMLAGLSIRDFVLVDRLDLAFARGLSALTGETGAGKSILLDALGLALGGRAEAGAVRKGAQAAAVSASFEIDAGHPVLALLAEQGLEPPEAGAPLILRRVLSADGRSRAFANDQACSVGLLRQLGNMLVEIHGQFDTHGLFDAATHADLLDSWAGLGKDAAVLAQKFSQWAAARDALAEAHAAIAQARLEEDYLRHALAELDALAPEAGEEQNLAEKRAILQAREKLAGALADAKSEMDGQRGVETSLRAAQRALERVAAHAGERFDKAIAALDRAASEAMDAAAEIEAAGEALSEGGYDLEKTEERLFALRALARKHRTSVDELAALRADMAAKLAALDDGETGLKKQAQEAAAAKAAFVAAGKALSLARQTAAAKLDKAVAKELPPLKLEKAKFRTRIAPKPESDWGPGGLDAIAFEVATNPGSEPGALAKIASGGELARFMLALKVVLAKADAKRGLVPVLVFDEVDAGIGGAVAAAVGERLARLASDAQVLVVTHSPQVAAKADTHLRVAKIATAKSAATTVGILPAAERREEIARMLAGATVTDAARAAADALLAGTG
;
A
#
# COMPACT_ATOMS: atom_id res chain seq x y z
N MET A 1 42.53 -29.59 3.32
CA MET A 1 41.07 -29.84 3.25
C MET A 1 40.22 -28.64 2.83
N LYS A 2 40.77 -27.60 2.21
CA LYS A 2 40.01 -26.44 1.68
C LYS A 2 39.97 -26.33 0.14
N LEU A 3 40.71 -27.18 -0.57
CA LEU A 3 40.77 -27.23 -2.05
C LEU A 3 39.83 -28.26 -2.71
N ALA A 4 39.31 -29.22 -1.93
CA ALA A 4 38.40 -30.26 -2.46
C ALA A 4 36.90 -29.86 -2.46
N ARG A 5 36.52 -28.70 -1.86
CA ARG A 5 35.12 -28.20 -1.85
C ARG A 5 34.79 -27.25 -3.00
N LYS A 6 35.81 -26.78 -3.75
CA LYS A 6 35.57 -25.83 -4.89
C LYS A 6 35.33 -26.56 -6.21
N ALA A 7 35.73 -27.80 -6.34
CA ALA A 7 35.55 -28.60 -7.57
C ALA A 7 34.19 -29.32 -7.69
N LEU A 8 33.36 -29.34 -6.64
CA LEU A 8 32.05 -30.01 -6.66
C LEU A 8 30.86 -29.09 -6.94
N VAL A 9 31.09 -27.77 -7.10
CA VAL A 9 30.06 -26.79 -7.42
C VAL A 9 29.98 -26.46 -8.92
N GLU A 10 31.02 -26.79 -9.70
CA GLU A 10 31.11 -26.46 -11.12
C GLU A 10 30.56 -27.51 -12.09
N GLN A 11 30.07 -28.67 -11.62
CA GLN A 11 29.63 -29.76 -12.52
C GLN A 11 28.12 -29.93 -12.66
N THR A 12 27.30 -28.96 -12.26
CA THR A 12 25.82 -29.02 -12.48
C THR A 12 25.27 -27.75 -13.12
N MET A 13 26.06 -27.02 -13.89
CA MET A 13 25.51 -26.06 -14.86
C MET A 13 25.11 -26.85 -16.10
N ILE A 14 23.86 -27.33 -16.14
CA ILE A 14 23.22 -27.71 -17.41
C ILE A 14 23.10 -26.42 -18.21
N ALA A 15 23.92 -26.29 -19.25
CA ALA A 15 23.87 -25.16 -20.15
C ALA A 15 22.42 -24.98 -20.66
N PRO A 16 21.92 -23.74 -20.80
CA PRO A 16 20.59 -23.52 -21.35
C PRO A 16 20.52 -24.14 -22.75
N PRO A 17 19.44 -24.86 -23.09
CA PRO A 17 19.28 -25.38 -24.42
C PRO A 17 19.24 -24.19 -25.38
N THR A 18 20.19 -24.11 -26.30
CA THR A 18 20.14 -23.21 -27.43
C THR A 18 18.91 -23.62 -28.25
N LEU A 19 17.78 -22.96 -28.02
CA LEU A 19 16.60 -23.06 -28.89
C LEU A 19 17.05 -22.54 -30.23
N ALA A 20 17.22 -23.47 -31.23
CA ALA A 20 17.45 -23.08 -32.60
C ALA A 20 16.33 -22.09 -33.01
N LEU A 21 16.74 -20.93 -33.50
CA LEU A 21 15.84 -19.90 -34.03
C LEU A 21 14.85 -20.55 -35.00
N VAL A 22 13.63 -20.76 -34.54
CA VAL A 22 12.51 -21.08 -35.45
C VAL A 22 12.23 -19.79 -36.22
N SER A 23 12.39 -19.88 -37.54
CA SER A 23 12.17 -18.79 -38.49
C SER A 23 10.84 -18.07 -38.20
N ARG A 24 10.89 -16.73 -38.12
CA ARG A 24 9.74 -15.85 -38.02
C ARG A 24 8.70 -16.22 -39.12
N PHE A 25 7.52 -16.62 -38.69
CA PHE A 25 6.36 -16.68 -39.57
C PHE A 25 5.89 -15.25 -39.90
N PRO A 26 5.47 -14.96 -41.13
CA PRO A 26 5.02 -13.63 -41.49
C PRO A 26 3.73 -13.27 -40.77
N GLY A 27 3.82 -12.25 -39.90
CA GLY A 27 2.71 -11.73 -39.14
C GLY A 27 1.73 -10.93 -39.98
N ARG A 28 0.45 -11.03 -39.64
CA ARG A 28 -0.55 -10.03 -40.00
C ARG A 28 -0.41 -8.84 -39.06
N ASP A 29 -0.26 -7.64 -39.60
CA ASP A 29 -0.33 -6.39 -38.84
C ASP A 29 -1.75 -6.23 -38.27
N SER A 30 -1.89 -6.40 -36.96
CA SER A 30 -3.07 -6.01 -36.21
C SER A 30 -2.65 -5.08 -35.07
N PRO A 31 -3.48 -4.09 -34.68
CA PRO A 31 -3.10 -3.06 -33.74
C PRO A 31 -2.79 -3.65 -32.34
N ALA A 32 -1.83 -3.05 -31.71
CA ALA A 32 -1.21 -3.44 -30.44
C ALA A 32 -2.21 -3.76 -29.32
N THR A 33 -2.57 -5.03 -29.20
CA THR A 33 -3.13 -5.61 -27.99
C THR A 33 -1.98 -6.30 -27.26
N SER A 34 -1.75 -6.01 -25.99
CA SER A 34 -0.68 -6.61 -25.21
C SER A 34 -0.96 -8.10 -25.02
N MET A 35 -0.38 -8.94 -25.87
CA MET A 35 -0.60 -10.38 -25.89
C MET A 35 0.59 -11.12 -25.30
N ALA A 36 0.30 -12.15 -24.53
CA ALA A 36 1.28 -13.18 -24.19
C ALA A 36 1.07 -14.40 -25.10
N MET A 37 2.14 -15.00 -25.61
CA MET A 37 2.11 -16.22 -26.38
C MET A 37 3.09 -17.24 -25.80
N LEU A 38 2.61 -18.43 -25.51
CA LEU A 38 3.48 -19.57 -25.19
C LEU A 38 4.21 -19.99 -26.48
N ALA A 39 5.49 -19.64 -26.59
CA ALA A 39 6.31 -19.97 -27.74
C ALA A 39 6.87 -21.40 -27.68
N GLY A 40 7.20 -21.88 -26.45
CA GLY A 40 7.78 -23.21 -26.28
C GLY A 40 7.63 -23.80 -24.89
N LEU A 41 7.68 -25.11 -24.83
CA LEU A 41 7.71 -25.91 -23.60
C LEU A 41 8.82 -26.94 -23.70
N SER A 42 9.76 -26.87 -22.78
CA SER A 42 10.88 -27.80 -22.67
C SER A 42 10.76 -28.63 -21.40
N ILE A 43 10.77 -29.95 -21.53
CA ILE A 43 10.59 -30.90 -20.43
C ILE A 43 11.80 -31.83 -20.41
N ARG A 44 12.36 -32.07 -19.22
CA ARG A 44 13.47 -32.98 -18.97
C ARG A 44 13.14 -33.82 -17.75
N ASP A 45 13.27 -35.14 -17.89
CA ASP A 45 13.13 -36.14 -16.82
C ASP A 45 11.89 -36.01 -15.94
N PHE A 46 10.74 -35.71 -16.58
CA PHE A 46 9.46 -35.48 -15.90
C PHE A 46 8.48 -36.64 -16.17
N VAL A 47 8.08 -37.34 -15.13
CA VAL A 47 7.19 -38.52 -15.16
C VAL A 47 7.64 -39.59 -16.16
N LEU A 48 7.05 -39.65 -17.35
CA LEU A 48 7.38 -40.57 -18.45
C LEU A 48 8.17 -39.89 -19.58
N VAL A 49 8.41 -38.60 -19.49
CA VAL A 49 9.12 -37.81 -20.51
C VAL A 49 10.60 -37.75 -20.13
N ASP A 50 11.47 -38.26 -20.99
CA ASP A 50 12.92 -38.11 -20.88
C ASP A 50 13.33 -36.72 -21.35
N ARG A 51 13.10 -36.43 -22.61
CA ARG A 51 13.34 -35.13 -23.24
C ARG A 51 12.28 -34.82 -24.24
N LEU A 52 11.70 -33.61 -24.12
CA LEU A 52 10.69 -33.10 -25.05
C LEU A 52 10.88 -31.60 -25.19
N ASP A 53 10.94 -31.14 -26.44
CA ASP A 53 10.96 -29.73 -26.79
C ASP A 53 9.80 -29.47 -27.78
N LEU A 54 8.85 -28.61 -27.37
CA LEU A 54 7.67 -28.27 -28.15
C LEU A 54 7.70 -26.78 -28.50
N ALA A 55 7.34 -26.48 -29.74
CA ALA A 55 7.05 -25.12 -30.19
C ALA A 55 5.55 -25.00 -30.45
N PHE A 56 4.97 -23.89 -30.06
CA PHE A 56 3.56 -23.57 -30.26
C PHE A 56 3.42 -22.37 -31.19
N ALA A 57 2.34 -22.39 -31.98
CA ALA A 57 1.97 -21.29 -32.86
C ALA A 57 0.77 -20.52 -32.27
N ARG A 58 0.48 -19.35 -32.81
CA ARG A 58 -0.77 -18.61 -32.56
C ARG A 58 -1.97 -19.43 -33.07
N GLY A 59 -3.16 -19.08 -32.60
CA GLY A 59 -4.40 -19.74 -32.99
C GLY A 59 -4.73 -20.93 -32.10
N LEU A 60 -5.51 -21.88 -32.65
CA LEU A 60 -5.97 -23.06 -31.94
C LEU A 60 -5.01 -24.25 -32.15
N SER A 61 -4.42 -24.74 -31.10
CA SER A 61 -3.59 -25.95 -31.08
C SER A 61 -4.34 -27.09 -30.39
N ALA A 62 -4.57 -28.21 -31.11
CA ALA A 62 -5.18 -29.41 -30.51
C ALA A 62 -4.11 -30.45 -30.18
N LEU A 63 -4.19 -31.02 -28.99
CA LEU A 63 -3.39 -32.13 -28.51
C LEU A 63 -4.25 -33.38 -28.49
N THR A 64 -3.93 -34.36 -29.35
CA THR A 64 -4.62 -35.66 -29.40
C THR A 64 -3.66 -36.79 -28.99
N GLY A 65 -4.18 -37.99 -28.81
CA GLY A 65 -3.41 -39.18 -28.48
C GLY A 65 -4.25 -40.14 -27.64
N GLU A 66 -3.77 -41.37 -27.45
CA GLU A 66 -4.46 -42.38 -26.67
C GLU A 66 -4.60 -42.00 -25.20
N THR A 67 -5.66 -42.51 -24.52
CA THR A 67 -5.82 -42.39 -23.07
C THR A 67 -4.62 -42.99 -22.35
N GLY A 68 -4.01 -42.23 -21.43
CA GLY A 68 -2.77 -42.63 -20.76
C GLY A 68 -1.48 -42.42 -21.56
N ALA A 69 -1.52 -41.82 -22.78
CA ALA A 69 -0.33 -41.53 -23.59
C ALA A 69 0.53 -40.36 -23.05
N GLY A 70 0.06 -39.68 -22.03
CA GLY A 70 0.82 -38.58 -21.43
C GLY A 70 0.29 -37.17 -21.74
N LYS A 71 -0.96 -37.04 -22.25
CA LYS A 71 -1.59 -35.72 -22.48
C LYS A 71 -1.63 -34.86 -21.20
N SER A 72 -2.08 -35.44 -20.08
CA SER A 72 -2.11 -34.74 -18.78
C SER A 72 -0.69 -34.41 -18.28
N ILE A 73 0.32 -35.24 -18.62
CA ILE A 73 1.72 -34.98 -18.25
C ILE A 73 2.23 -33.64 -18.83
N LEU A 74 1.76 -33.25 -20.05
CA LEU A 74 2.13 -31.97 -20.65
C LEU A 74 1.50 -30.79 -19.89
N LEU A 75 0.26 -30.94 -19.47
CA LEU A 75 -0.44 -29.92 -18.67
C LEU A 75 0.15 -29.82 -17.26
N ASP A 76 0.49 -30.97 -16.63
CA ASP A 76 1.17 -31.04 -15.34
C ASP A 76 2.55 -30.35 -15.41
N ALA A 77 3.30 -30.60 -16.50
CA ALA A 77 4.58 -29.98 -16.75
C ALA A 77 4.44 -28.45 -16.93
N LEU A 78 3.48 -28.00 -17.75
CA LEU A 78 3.19 -26.58 -17.91
C LEU A 78 2.77 -25.96 -16.57
N GLY A 79 1.84 -26.58 -15.85
CA GLY A 79 1.41 -26.14 -14.52
C GLY A 79 2.58 -26.03 -13.53
N LEU A 80 3.52 -26.98 -13.57
CA LEU A 80 4.74 -26.93 -12.74
C LEU A 80 5.62 -25.72 -13.09
N ALA A 81 5.85 -25.46 -14.39
CA ALA A 81 6.61 -24.30 -14.87
C ALA A 81 5.96 -22.98 -14.46
N LEU A 82 4.62 -22.92 -14.37
CA LEU A 82 3.82 -21.78 -13.93
C LEU A 82 3.72 -21.64 -12.40
N GLY A 83 4.49 -22.41 -11.61
CA GLY A 83 4.48 -22.32 -10.14
C GLY A 83 3.41 -23.16 -9.45
N GLY A 84 2.84 -24.12 -10.15
CA GLY A 84 1.94 -25.13 -9.59
C GLY A 84 2.60 -26.02 -8.53
N ARG A 85 1.79 -26.82 -7.82
CA ARG A 85 2.26 -27.75 -6.78
C ARG A 85 3.07 -28.86 -7.42
N ALA A 86 4.26 -29.11 -6.89
CA ALA A 86 5.07 -30.25 -7.30
C ALA A 86 4.61 -31.52 -6.57
N GLU A 87 4.33 -32.60 -7.32
CA GLU A 87 4.03 -33.90 -6.74
C GLU A 87 5.30 -34.72 -6.50
N ALA A 88 5.31 -35.52 -5.43
CA ALA A 88 6.50 -36.28 -5.02
C ALA A 88 6.95 -37.35 -6.04
N GLY A 89 6.14 -37.71 -7.01
CA GLY A 89 6.43 -38.70 -8.07
C GLY A 89 6.78 -38.10 -9.44
N ALA A 90 6.88 -36.77 -9.55
CA ALA A 90 7.04 -36.09 -10.84
C ALA A 90 8.44 -36.23 -11.46
N VAL A 91 9.47 -36.59 -10.68
CA VAL A 91 10.81 -36.88 -11.22
C VAL A 91 10.82 -38.30 -11.80
N ARG A 92 11.29 -38.42 -13.05
CA ARG A 92 11.38 -39.72 -13.74
C ARG A 92 12.24 -40.71 -12.93
N LYS A 93 11.78 -41.96 -12.86
CA LYS A 93 12.53 -43.03 -12.15
C LYS A 93 13.95 -43.14 -12.69
N GLY A 94 14.93 -43.03 -11.81
CA GLY A 94 16.35 -43.09 -12.12
C GLY A 94 17.00 -41.74 -12.45
N ALA A 95 16.25 -40.69 -12.57
CA ALA A 95 16.75 -39.32 -12.72
C ALA A 95 16.98 -38.64 -11.35
N GLN A 96 17.95 -37.74 -11.28
CA GLN A 96 18.24 -36.97 -10.06
C GLN A 96 17.34 -35.74 -9.92
N ALA A 97 16.88 -35.19 -11.04
CA ALA A 97 15.99 -34.00 -11.06
C ALA A 97 15.16 -33.95 -12.35
N ALA A 98 14.00 -33.37 -12.27
CA ALA A 98 13.19 -32.96 -13.41
C ALA A 98 13.30 -31.46 -13.63
N ALA A 99 13.28 -31.00 -14.88
CA ALA A 99 13.26 -29.59 -15.22
C ALA A 99 12.20 -29.32 -16.28
N VAL A 100 11.38 -28.29 -16.05
CA VAL A 100 10.41 -27.80 -17.03
C VAL A 100 10.62 -26.32 -17.22
N SER A 101 10.66 -25.88 -18.48
CA SER A 101 10.78 -24.49 -18.89
C SER A 101 9.68 -24.14 -19.88
N ALA A 102 8.94 -23.07 -19.61
CA ALA A 102 7.96 -22.48 -20.53
C ALA A 102 8.49 -21.12 -21.00
N SER A 103 8.54 -20.90 -22.32
CA SER A 103 9.01 -19.65 -22.92
C SER A 103 7.83 -18.89 -23.52
N PHE A 104 7.75 -17.59 -23.20
CA PHE A 104 6.66 -16.72 -23.62
C PHE A 104 7.19 -15.55 -24.45
N GLU A 105 6.60 -15.31 -25.60
CA GLU A 105 6.71 -14.03 -26.31
C GLU A 105 5.72 -13.07 -25.65
N ILE A 106 6.20 -11.91 -25.22
CA ILE A 106 5.40 -10.88 -24.54
C ILE A 106 5.66 -9.51 -25.16
N ASP A 107 4.62 -8.72 -25.28
CA ASP A 107 4.73 -7.34 -25.76
C ASP A 107 5.35 -6.43 -24.68
N ALA A 108 6.02 -5.35 -25.11
CA ALA A 108 6.72 -4.42 -24.23
C ALA A 108 5.83 -3.73 -23.16
N GLY A 109 4.52 -3.69 -23.37
CA GLY A 109 3.54 -3.12 -22.42
C GLY A 109 2.88 -4.15 -21.52
N HIS A 110 3.30 -5.42 -21.53
CA HIS A 110 2.64 -6.45 -20.74
C HIS A 110 2.88 -6.25 -19.24
N PRO A 111 1.84 -6.31 -18.37
CA PRO A 111 1.95 -6.03 -16.92
C PRO A 111 2.94 -6.95 -16.18
N VAL A 112 3.25 -8.12 -16.72
CA VAL A 112 4.24 -9.05 -16.16
C VAL A 112 5.63 -8.43 -16.05
N LEU A 113 5.98 -7.49 -16.96
CA LEU A 113 7.28 -6.80 -16.93
C LEU A 113 7.38 -5.83 -15.75
N ALA A 114 6.29 -5.12 -15.42
CA ALA A 114 6.22 -4.26 -14.26
C ALA A 114 6.38 -5.08 -12.96
N LEU A 115 5.69 -6.22 -12.87
CA LEU A 115 5.81 -7.11 -11.72
C LEU A 115 7.24 -7.65 -11.53
N LEU A 116 7.95 -8.01 -12.63
CA LEU A 116 9.35 -8.42 -12.54
C LEU A 116 10.22 -7.31 -11.96
N ALA A 117 10.08 -6.08 -12.48
CA ALA A 117 10.85 -4.92 -12.02
C ALA A 117 10.56 -4.59 -10.55
N GLU A 118 9.30 -4.61 -10.11
CA GLU A 118 8.89 -4.40 -8.71
C GLU A 118 9.52 -5.44 -7.74
N GLN A 119 9.75 -6.66 -8.24
CA GLN A 119 10.38 -7.73 -7.46
C GLN A 119 11.91 -7.75 -7.60
N GLY A 120 12.50 -6.76 -8.24
CA GLY A 120 13.95 -6.62 -8.43
C GLY A 120 14.55 -7.64 -9.42
N LEU A 121 13.73 -8.21 -10.31
CA LEU A 121 14.19 -9.08 -11.38
C LEU A 121 14.33 -8.29 -12.68
N GLU A 122 15.39 -8.56 -13.42
CA GLU A 122 15.61 -7.94 -14.74
C GLU A 122 14.60 -8.49 -15.75
N PRO A 123 13.81 -7.64 -16.43
CA PRO A 123 12.95 -8.07 -17.49
C PRO A 123 13.77 -8.58 -18.68
N PRO A 124 13.20 -9.42 -19.57
CA PRO A 124 13.89 -9.86 -20.77
C PRO A 124 14.25 -8.67 -21.67
N GLU A 125 15.35 -8.80 -22.42
CA GLU A 125 15.70 -7.83 -23.46
C GLU A 125 14.57 -7.69 -24.49
N ALA A 126 14.48 -6.54 -25.14
CA ALA A 126 13.42 -6.27 -26.11
C ALA A 126 13.40 -7.33 -27.23
N GLY A 127 12.30 -8.06 -27.34
CA GLY A 127 12.12 -9.14 -28.30
C GLY A 127 12.68 -10.50 -27.87
N ALA A 128 13.28 -10.60 -26.68
CA ALA A 128 13.64 -11.89 -26.08
C ALA A 128 12.44 -12.48 -25.32
N PRO A 129 12.28 -13.81 -25.30
CA PRO A 129 11.19 -14.45 -24.57
C PRO A 129 11.40 -14.37 -23.07
N LEU A 130 10.30 -14.28 -22.32
CA LEU A 130 10.29 -14.54 -20.88
C LEU A 130 10.29 -16.07 -20.65
N ILE A 131 11.26 -16.57 -19.90
CA ILE A 131 11.40 -17.99 -19.59
C ILE A 131 11.04 -18.22 -18.12
N LEU A 132 9.98 -18.98 -17.85
CA LEU A 132 9.62 -19.48 -16.54
C LEU A 132 10.13 -20.92 -16.39
N ARG A 133 10.96 -21.20 -15.41
CA ARG A 133 11.57 -22.51 -15.21
C ARG A 133 11.40 -23.03 -13.80
N ARG A 134 11.08 -24.32 -13.73
CA ARG A 134 11.00 -25.07 -12.49
C ARG A 134 11.93 -26.27 -12.52
N VAL A 135 12.70 -26.46 -11.46
CA VAL A 135 13.54 -27.63 -11.25
C VAL A 135 13.11 -28.34 -9.98
N LEU A 136 12.79 -29.63 -10.09
CA LEU A 136 12.37 -30.48 -8.98
C LEU A 136 13.42 -31.59 -8.80
N SER A 137 14.03 -31.65 -7.64
CA SER A 137 14.99 -32.71 -7.30
C SER A 137 14.29 -33.95 -6.75
N ALA A 138 14.87 -35.13 -6.92
CA ALA A 138 14.31 -36.40 -6.43
C ALA A 138 14.09 -36.44 -4.91
N ASP A 139 14.80 -35.59 -4.15
CA ASP A 139 14.64 -35.42 -2.71
C ASP A 139 13.48 -34.49 -2.33
N GLY A 140 12.67 -34.06 -3.32
CA GLY A 140 11.50 -33.17 -3.14
C GLY A 140 11.83 -31.69 -3.06
N ARG A 141 13.11 -31.28 -3.08
CA ARG A 141 13.47 -29.85 -3.15
C ARG A 141 13.15 -29.29 -4.52
N SER A 142 12.71 -28.02 -4.53
CA SER A 142 12.24 -27.37 -5.73
C SER A 142 12.81 -25.95 -5.84
N ARG A 143 13.26 -25.58 -7.04
CA ARG A 143 13.80 -24.26 -7.37
C ARG A 143 13.02 -23.66 -8.53
N ALA A 144 12.76 -22.35 -8.46
CA ALA A 144 12.03 -21.59 -9.45
C ALA A 144 12.92 -20.48 -10.03
N PHE A 145 12.74 -20.19 -11.30
CA PHE A 145 13.53 -19.20 -12.03
C PHE A 145 12.65 -18.44 -13.03
N ALA A 146 12.91 -17.14 -13.16
CA ALA A 146 12.42 -16.28 -14.24
C ALA A 146 13.66 -15.72 -14.98
N ASN A 147 13.82 -15.97 -16.26
CA ASN A 147 15.01 -15.63 -17.08
C ASN A 147 16.34 -16.01 -16.37
N ASP A 148 16.43 -17.25 -15.89
CA ASP A 148 17.59 -17.78 -15.13
C ASP A 148 17.88 -17.10 -13.79
N GLN A 149 17.14 -16.09 -13.40
CA GLN A 149 17.19 -15.47 -12.09
C GLN A 149 16.34 -16.26 -11.10
N ALA A 150 16.91 -16.62 -9.95
CA ALA A 150 16.20 -17.40 -8.93
C ALA A 150 15.06 -16.56 -8.32
N CYS A 151 13.88 -17.14 -8.22
CA CYS A 151 12.72 -16.48 -7.64
C CYS A 151 11.95 -17.41 -6.69
N SER A 152 10.98 -16.86 -5.96
CA SER A 152 10.09 -17.65 -5.13
C SER A 152 9.04 -18.38 -5.99
N VAL A 153 8.54 -19.52 -5.50
CA VAL A 153 7.43 -20.24 -6.15
C VAL A 153 6.16 -19.38 -6.19
N GLY A 154 5.97 -18.54 -5.15
CA GLY A 154 4.86 -17.60 -5.09
C GLY A 154 4.90 -16.59 -6.23
N LEU A 155 6.07 -15.99 -6.49
CA LEU A 155 6.26 -15.07 -7.61
C LEU A 155 6.09 -15.79 -8.96
N LEU A 156 6.69 -17.00 -9.11
CA LEU A 156 6.52 -17.79 -10.33
C LEU A 156 5.03 -18.05 -10.63
N ARG A 157 4.22 -18.32 -9.60
CA ARG A 157 2.77 -18.49 -9.73
C ARG A 157 2.05 -17.20 -10.13
N GLN A 158 2.44 -16.07 -9.55
CA GLN A 158 1.86 -14.76 -9.93
C GLN A 158 2.14 -14.46 -11.41
N LEU A 159 3.39 -14.63 -11.85
CA LEU A 159 3.76 -14.47 -13.26
C LEU A 159 2.99 -15.45 -14.16
N GLY A 160 2.91 -16.73 -13.76
CA GLY A 160 2.19 -17.77 -14.47
C GLY A 160 0.70 -17.45 -14.66
N ASN A 161 0.03 -16.98 -13.63
CA ASN A 161 -1.39 -16.61 -13.66
C ASN A 161 -1.69 -15.42 -14.59
N MET A 162 -0.70 -14.53 -14.81
CA MET A 162 -0.84 -13.44 -15.77
C MET A 162 -0.64 -13.88 -17.23
N LEU A 163 0.02 -15.01 -17.45
CA LEU A 163 0.42 -15.50 -18.77
C LEU A 163 -0.47 -16.61 -19.30
N VAL A 164 -0.98 -17.48 -18.43
CA VAL A 164 -1.73 -18.69 -18.83
C VAL A 164 -2.92 -18.90 -17.90
N GLU A 165 -4.08 -19.20 -18.50
CA GLU A 165 -5.25 -19.73 -17.79
C GLU A 165 -5.48 -21.19 -18.21
N ILE A 166 -5.49 -22.10 -17.24
CA ILE A 166 -5.75 -23.53 -17.48
C ILE A 166 -7.16 -23.85 -17.00
N HIS A 167 -8.02 -24.35 -17.88
CA HIS A 167 -9.40 -24.72 -17.62
C HIS A 167 -9.55 -26.25 -17.62
N GLY A 168 -9.89 -26.85 -16.47
CA GLY A 168 -9.98 -28.29 -16.30
C GLY A 168 -9.72 -28.74 -14.87
N GLN A 169 -9.05 -29.87 -14.65
CA GLN A 169 -8.77 -30.39 -13.30
C GLN A 169 -7.82 -29.52 -12.44
N PHE A 170 -7.13 -28.56 -13.04
CA PHE A 170 -6.13 -27.68 -12.39
C PHE A 170 -6.56 -26.22 -12.40
N ASP A 171 -7.82 -25.94 -12.11
CA ASP A 171 -8.39 -24.60 -12.18
C ASP A 171 -7.61 -23.55 -11.35
N THR A 172 -6.90 -22.65 -12.04
CA THR A 172 -6.22 -21.48 -11.48
C THR A 172 -6.78 -20.21 -12.13
N HIS A 173 -8.04 -19.81 -11.80
CA HIS A 173 -8.68 -18.74 -12.56
C HIS A 173 -9.08 -17.55 -11.72
N GLY A 174 -8.77 -16.36 -12.23
CA GLY A 174 -9.37 -15.14 -11.77
C GLY A 174 -10.91 -15.12 -11.85
N LEU A 175 -11.53 -15.95 -12.72
CA LEU A 175 -12.99 -16.06 -12.82
C LEU A 175 -13.68 -16.72 -11.62
N PHE A 176 -12.95 -17.46 -10.78
CA PHE A 176 -13.49 -17.99 -9.52
C PHE A 176 -13.37 -17.00 -8.36
N ASP A 177 -12.52 -15.98 -8.52
CA ASP A 177 -12.36 -14.93 -7.52
C ASP A 177 -13.39 -13.83 -7.74
N ALA A 178 -14.36 -13.73 -6.85
CA ALA A 178 -15.39 -12.70 -6.91
C ALA A 178 -14.81 -11.26 -6.90
N ALA A 179 -13.59 -11.07 -6.40
CA ALA A 179 -12.92 -9.76 -6.42
C ALA A 179 -12.66 -9.25 -7.85
N THR A 180 -12.50 -10.14 -8.84
CA THR A 180 -12.24 -9.77 -10.24
C THR A 180 -13.50 -9.52 -11.06
N HIS A 181 -14.69 -9.94 -10.56
CA HIS A 181 -15.92 -9.91 -11.35
C HIS A 181 -16.38 -8.49 -11.68
N ALA A 182 -16.13 -7.52 -10.79
CA ALA A 182 -16.46 -6.11 -11.04
C ALA A 182 -15.66 -5.57 -12.23
N ASP A 183 -14.34 -5.81 -12.22
CA ASP A 183 -13.45 -5.36 -13.29
C ASP A 183 -13.74 -6.02 -14.63
N LEU A 184 -14.13 -7.30 -14.62
CA LEU A 184 -14.55 -8.03 -15.82
C LEU A 184 -15.83 -7.45 -16.41
N LEU A 185 -16.83 -7.20 -15.57
CA LEU A 185 -18.09 -6.59 -16.00
C LEU A 185 -17.85 -5.17 -16.56
N ASP A 186 -17.07 -4.36 -15.85
CA ASP A 186 -16.77 -2.98 -16.25
C ASP A 186 -15.99 -2.94 -17.57
N SER A 187 -14.99 -3.81 -17.74
CA SER A 187 -14.25 -3.94 -18.99
C SER A 187 -15.15 -4.38 -20.16
N TRP A 188 -15.97 -5.42 -19.94
CA TRP A 188 -16.89 -5.94 -20.93
C TRP A 188 -17.90 -4.87 -21.40
N ALA A 189 -18.43 -4.11 -20.46
CA ALA A 189 -19.40 -3.05 -20.71
C ALA A 189 -18.77 -1.73 -21.18
N GLY A 190 -17.46 -1.58 -21.10
CA GLY A 190 -16.75 -0.33 -21.42
C GLY A 190 -16.89 0.75 -20.37
N LEU A 191 -17.15 0.37 -19.10
CA LEU A 191 -17.34 1.26 -17.94
C LEU A 191 -16.02 1.65 -17.25
N GLY A 192 -14.86 1.30 -17.78
CA GLY A 192 -13.57 1.53 -17.16
C GLY A 192 -13.28 3.00 -16.84
N LYS A 193 -13.78 3.96 -17.64
CA LYS A 193 -13.66 5.40 -17.36
C LYS A 193 -14.49 5.80 -16.14
N ASP A 194 -15.72 5.30 -16.04
CA ASP A 194 -16.63 5.60 -14.92
C ASP A 194 -16.10 4.99 -13.62
N ALA A 195 -15.54 3.77 -13.68
CA ALA A 195 -14.86 3.12 -12.56
C ALA A 195 -13.62 3.91 -12.10
N ALA A 196 -12.81 4.44 -13.03
CA ALA A 196 -11.65 5.26 -12.71
C ALA A 196 -12.05 6.59 -12.03
N VAL A 197 -13.11 7.25 -12.54
CA VAL A 197 -13.67 8.46 -11.92
C VAL A 197 -14.16 8.17 -10.50
N LEU A 198 -14.83 7.03 -10.30
CA LEU A 198 -15.30 6.61 -8.98
C LEU A 198 -14.14 6.37 -8.01
N ALA A 199 -13.09 5.66 -8.44
CA ALA A 199 -11.89 5.42 -7.64
C ALA A 199 -11.20 6.73 -7.23
N GLN A 200 -11.13 7.72 -8.14
CA GLN A 200 -10.62 9.06 -7.82
C GLN A 200 -11.49 9.76 -6.76
N LYS A 201 -12.83 9.68 -6.89
CA LYS A 201 -13.76 10.28 -5.90
C LYS A 201 -13.64 9.60 -4.54
N PHE A 202 -13.44 8.28 -4.49
CA PHE A 202 -13.15 7.55 -3.27
C PHE A 202 -11.87 8.05 -2.59
N SER A 203 -10.78 8.20 -3.34
CA SER A 203 -9.52 8.71 -2.81
C SER A 203 -9.66 10.12 -2.24
N GLN A 204 -10.42 11.00 -2.90
CA GLN A 204 -10.72 12.36 -2.42
C GLN A 204 -11.50 12.32 -1.10
N TRP A 205 -12.54 11.47 -1.02
CA TRP A 205 -13.31 11.31 0.21
C TRP A 205 -12.48 10.70 1.35
N ALA A 206 -11.71 9.65 1.08
CA ALA A 206 -10.83 9.02 2.07
C ALA A 206 -9.84 10.03 2.65
N ALA A 207 -9.17 10.82 1.81
CA ALA A 207 -8.25 11.87 2.25
C ALA A 207 -8.94 12.94 3.11
N ALA A 208 -10.13 13.41 2.70
CA ALA A 208 -10.89 14.41 3.46
C ALA A 208 -11.40 13.87 4.80
N ARG A 209 -11.83 12.60 4.85
CA ARG A 209 -12.26 11.91 6.08
C ARG A 209 -11.10 11.77 7.07
N ASP A 210 -9.94 11.35 6.58
CA ASP A 210 -8.76 11.11 7.40
C ASP A 210 -8.20 12.44 7.95
N ALA A 211 -8.15 13.50 7.12
CA ALA A 211 -7.80 14.85 7.56
C ALA A 211 -8.76 15.40 8.63
N LEU A 212 -10.07 15.16 8.47
CA LEU A 212 -11.07 15.55 9.48
C LEU A 212 -10.87 14.79 10.79
N ALA A 213 -10.55 13.48 10.74
CA ALA A 213 -10.30 12.68 11.92
C ALA A 213 -9.04 13.15 12.68
N GLU A 214 -7.97 13.49 11.96
CA GLU A 214 -6.74 14.05 12.53
C GLU A 214 -7.00 15.41 13.18
N ALA A 215 -7.76 16.29 12.52
CA ALA A 215 -8.13 17.59 13.07
C ALA A 215 -8.99 17.46 14.34
N HIS A 216 -9.95 16.53 14.36
CA HIS A 216 -10.72 16.22 15.56
C HIS A 216 -9.85 15.73 16.72
N ALA A 217 -8.89 14.85 16.45
CA ALA A 217 -7.98 14.35 17.47
C ALA A 217 -7.07 15.47 18.01
N ALA A 218 -6.54 16.32 17.15
CA ALA A 218 -5.70 17.46 17.54
C ALA A 218 -6.47 18.45 18.43
N ILE A 219 -7.71 18.83 18.05
CA ILE A 219 -8.54 19.73 18.85
C ILE A 219 -8.94 19.07 20.19
N ALA A 220 -9.26 17.77 20.18
CA ALA A 220 -9.59 17.05 21.42
C ALA A 220 -8.41 17.05 22.41
N GLN A 221 -7.20 16.85 21.92
CA GLN A 221 -5.98 16.93 22.72
C GLN A 221 -5.75 18.35 23.26
N ALA A 222 -5.88 19.36 22.40
CA ALA A 222 -5.69 20.75 22.79
C ALA A 222 -6.74 21.23 23.82
N ARG A 223 -7.98 20.74 23.75
CA ARG A 223 -9.03 21.04 24.75
C ARG A 223 -8.70 20.46 26.14
N LEU A 224 -7.98 19.37 26.26
CA LEU A 224 -7.55 18.86 27.57
C LEU A 224 -6.60 19.82 28.30
N GLU A 225 -5.89 20.64 27.58
CA GLU A 225 -4.93 21.63 28.09
C GLU A 225 -5.56 23.04 28.18
N GLU A 226 -6.74 23.26 27.63
CA GLU A 226 -7.36 24.59 27.48
C GLU A 226 -7.59 25.29 28.84
N ASP A 227 -8.15 24.58 29.82
CA ASP A 227 -8.40 25.13 31.15
C ASP A 227 -7.12 25.56 31.85
N TYR A 228 -6.07 24.75 31.72
CA TYR A 228 -4.74 25.10 32.23
C TYR A 228 -4.17 26.33 31.54
N LEU A 229 -4.23 26.37 30.20
CA LEU A 229 -3.71 27.50 29.41
C LEU A 229 -4.46 28.80 29.73
N ARG A 230 -5.81 28.76 29.85
CA ARG A 230 -6.62 29.93 30.22
C ARG A 230 -6.27 30.44 31.62
N HIS A 231 -6.13 29.55 32.61
CA HIS A 231 -5.78 29.93 33.97
C HIS A 231 -4.36 30.49 34.05
N ALA A 232 -3.40 29.82 33.43
CA ALA A 232 -2.00 30.25 33.40
C ALA A 232 -1.82 31.60 32.65
N LEU A 233 -2.52 31.78 31.55
CA LEU A 233 -2.51 33.05 30.81
C LEU A 233 -3.12 34.19 31.62
N ALA A 234 -4.24 33.95 32.30
CA ALA A 234 -4.87 34.96 33.18
C ALA A 234 -3.94 35.43 34.31
N GLU A 235 -3.18 34.52 34.92
CA GLU A 235 -2.17 34.89 35.92
C GLU A 235 -1.01 35.69 35.34
N LEU A 236 -0.52 35.31 34.15
CA LEU A 236 0.52 36.04 33.45
C LEU A 236 0.05 37.42 32.96
N ASP A 237 -1.22 37.53 32.51
CA ASP A 237 -1.83 38.79 32.11
C ASP A 237 -2.00 39.75 33.31
N ALA A 238 -2.43 39.23 34.45
CA ALA A 238 -2.58 40.02 35.67
C ALA A 238 -1.23 40.55 36.17
N LEU A 239 -0.17 39.77 36.06
CA LEU A 239 1.19 40.18 36.44
C LEU A 239 1.85 41.03 35.34
N ALA A 240 1.55 40.80 34.06
CA ALA A 240 2.12 41.47 32.89
C ALA A 240 3.67 41.60 32.98
N PRO A 241 4.41 40.49 33.02
CA PRO A 241 5.88 40.53 33.19
C PRO A 241 6.53 41.11 31.92
N GLU A 242 7.60 41.91 32.16
CA GLU A 242 8.40 42.50 31.08
C GLU A 242 9.79 41.88 31.03
N ALA A 243 10.40 41.87 29.83
CA ALA A 243 11.76 41.35 29.67
C ALA A 243 12.79 42.26 30.40
N GLY A 244 13.70 41.66 31.17
CA GLY A 244 14.71 42.38 31.94
C GLY A 244 14.16 43.06 33.20
N GLU A 245 12.87 42.86 33.55
CA GLU A 245 12.22 43.48 34.71
C GLU A 245 12.88 43.02 36.01
N GLU A 246 13.26 41.74 36.12
CA GLU A 246 13.91 41.22 37.33
C GLU A 246 15.22 41.96 37.65
N GLN A 247 16.07 42.14 36.64
CA GLN A 247 17.35 42.84 36.85
C GLN A 247 17.12 44.28 37.27
N ASN A 248 16.22 45.00 36.59
CA ASN A 248 15.90 46.38 36.91
C ASN A 248 15.35 46.54 38.34
N LEU A 249 14.46 45.63 38.74
CA LEU A 249 13.90 45.62 40.09
C LEU A 249 14.93 45.22 41.14
N ALA A 250 15.85 44.31 40.84
CA ALA A 250 16.94 43.92 41.76
C ALA A 250 17.92 45.07 41.99
N GLU A 251 18.27 45.80 40.92
CA GLU A 251 19.13 47.01 41.04
C GLU A 251 18.41 48.12 41.84
N LYS A 252 17.13 48.39 41.55
CA LYS A 252 16.32 49.35 42.28
C LYS A 252 16.19 48.95 43.74
N ARG A 253 15.94 47.67 44.05
CA ARG A 253 15.91 47.15 45.42
C ARG A 253 17.21 47.38 46.18
N ALA A 254 18.35 47.10 45.53
CA ALA A 254 19.69 47.31 46.16
C ALA A 254 19.90 48.78 46.53
N ILE A 255 19.52 49.72 45.64
CA ILE A 255 19.60 51.16 45.90
C ILE A 255 18.69 51.56 47.07
N LEU A 256 17.44 51.09 47.04
CA LEU A 256 16.45 51.42 48.10
C LEU A 256 16.86 50.86 49.45
N GLN A 257 17.36 49.64 49.55
CA GLN A 257 17.90 49.05 50.78
C GLN A 257 19.14 49.80 51.32
N ALA A 258 20.00 50.30 50.43
CA ALA A 258 21.13 51.14 50.81
C ALA A 258 20.64 52.47 51.40
N ARG A 259 19.63 53.09 50.77
CA ARG A 259 19.02 54.34 51.27
C ARG A 259 18.37 54.16 52.61
N GLU A 260 17.61 53.07 52.83
CA GLU A 260 16.98 52.75 54.13
C GLU A 260 18.01 52.60 55.25
N LYS A 261 19.13 51.89 54.98
CA LYS A 261 20.24 51.77 55.96
C LYS A 261 20.87 53.11 56.26
N LEU A 262 21.07 53.97 55.25
CA LEU A 262 21.62 55.32 55.43
C LEU A 262 20.67 56.20 56.24
N ALA A 263 19.35 56.12 55.94
CA ALA A 263 18.33 56.84 56.72
C ALA A 263 18.29 56.40 58.18
N GLY A 264 18.38 55.08 58.44
CA GLY A 264 18.51 54.54 59.81
C GLY A 264 19.75 55.08 60.50
N ALA A 265 20.91 55.05 59.87
CA ALA A 265 22.17 55.57 60.50
C ALA A 265 22.11 57.08 60.79
N LEU A 266 21.47 57.86 59.86
CA LEU A 266 21.26 59.30 60.11
C LEU A 266 20.27 59.56 61.27
N ALA A 267 19.19 58.74 61.35
CA ALA A 267 18.24 58.83 62.47
C ALA A 267 18.90 58.49 63.85
N ASP A 268 19.75 57.45 63.84
CA ASP A 268 20.52 57.10 65.03
C ASP A 268 21.48 58.22 65.43
N ALA A 269 22.23 58.77 64.44
CA ALA A 269 23.14 59.91 64.66
C ALA A 269 22.39 61.13 65.20
N LYS A 270 21.21 61.47 64.61
CA LYS A 270 20.37 62.57 65.11
C LYS A 270 19.89 62.29 66.55
N SER A 271 19.46 61.06 66.83
CA SER A 271 19.03 60.65 68.21
C SER A 271 20.13 60.82 69.20
N GLU A 272 21.37 60.51 68.91
CA GLU A 272 22.52 60.73 69.76
C GLU A 272 22.84 62.21 69.98
N MET A 273 22.69 63.04 68.95
CA MET A 273 22.91 64.51 69.04
C MET A 273 21.83 65.21 69.85
N ASP A 274 20.59 64.76 69.72
CA ASP A 274 19.39 65.32 70.36
C ASP A 274 19.10 64.68 71.76
N GLY A 275 19.82 63.64 72.14
CA GLY A 275 19.61 62.83 73.36
C GLY A 275 19.12 63.62 74.58
N GLN A 276 18.90 62.96 75.79
CA GLN A 276 18.13 63.50 76.98
C GLN A 276 18.43 64.97 77.37
N ARG A 277 19.56 65.55 76.99
CA ARG A 277 19.90 66.98 77.14
C ARG A 277 20.47 67.64 75.91
N GLY A 278 20.54 66.97 74.78
CA GLY A 278 21.21 67.41 73.57
C GLY A 278 22.68 67.82 73.81
N VAL A 279 23.53 67.42 72.80
CA VAL A 279 24.98 67.71 72.94
C VAL A 279 25.22 69.21 73.08
N GLU A 280 24.57 70.00 72.22
CA GLU A 280 24.65 71.47 72.32
C GLU A 280 24.21 72.01 73.67
N THR A 281 23.03 71.57 74.10
CA THR A 281 22.46 72.05 75.41
C THR A 281 23.42 71.72 76.58
N SER A 282 24.03 70.53 76.54
CA SER A 282 24.99 70.07 77.54
C SER A 282 26.27 70.90 77.51
N LEU A 283 26.81 71.20 76.31
CA LEU A 283 28.01 72.06 76.15
C LEU A 283 27.74 73.49 76.59
N ARG A 284 26.58 74.09 76.22
CA ARG A 284 26.18 75.43 76.67
C ARG A 284 25.89 75.48 78.19
N ALA A 285 25.38 74.39 78.77
CA ALA A 285 25.19 74.27 80.25
C ALA A 285 26.54 74.26 80.92
N ALA A 286 27.53 73.53 80.44
CA ALA A 286 28.88 73.51 80.93
C ALA A 286 29.58 74.89 80.75
N GLN A 287 29.39 75.53 79.62
CA GLN A 287 29.87 76.89 79.39
C GLN A 287 29.33 77.89 80.39
N ARG A 288 27.99 77.94 80.53
CA ARG A 288 27.33 78.78 81.54
C ARG A 288 27.74 78.51 83.00
N ALA A 289 28.07 77.22 83.30
CA ALA A 289 28.53 76.87 84.63
C ALA A 289 29.93 77.45 84.93
N LEU A 290 30.85 77.45 83.93
CA LEU A 290 32.17 78.07 83.98
C LEU A 290 32.10 79.59 83.95
N GLU A 291 31.27 80.22 83.12
CA GLU A 291 31.03 81.64 83.12
C GLU A 291 30.59 82.23 84.47
N ARG A 292 29.70 81.53 85.15
CA ARG A 292 29.26 81.94 86.53
C ARG A 292 30.43 82.08 87.51
N VAL A 293 31.48 81.31 87.34
CA VAL A 293 32.60 81.30 88.28
C VAL A 293 33.82 82.04 87.76
N ALA A 294 33.82 82.37 86.47
CA ALA A 294 34.95 83.09 85.77
C ALA A 294 35.27 84.40 86.43
N ALA A 295 34.30 85.22 86.91
CA ALA A 295 34.56 86.51 87.63
C ALA A 295 35.44 86.34 88.86
N HIS A 296 35.54 85.15 89.42
CA HIS A 296 36.36 84.87 90.66
C HIS A 296 37.64 84.12 90.35
N ALA A 297 37.87 83.67 89.06
CA ALA A 297 39.00 82.82 88.70
C ALA A 297 40.00 83.53 87.75
N GLY A 298 39.75 84.81 87.33
CA GLY A 298 40.50 85.49 86.33
C GLY A 298 40.58 84.75 85.01
N GLU A 299 41.50 84.91 84.12
CA GLU A 299 41.59 84.34 82.80
C GLU A 299 41.76 82.79 82.69
N ARG A 300 41.74 82.10 83.83
CA ARG A 300 41.96 80.61 83.91
C ARG A 300 40.97 79.78 83.11
N PHE A 301 39.72 80.24 83.00
CA PHE A 301 38.66 79.51 82.32
C PHE A 301 38.31 80.00 80.91
N ASP A 302 38.95 81.17 80.51
CA ASP A 302 38.63 81.75 79.21
C ASP A 302 38.89 80.83 78.03
N LYS A 303 39.99 80.08 78.04
CA LYS A 303 40.23 79.03 77.06
C LYS A 303 39.24 77.88 77.05
N ALA A 304 38.78 77.46 78.19
CA ALA A 304 37.79 76.42 78.35
C ALA A 304 36.38 76.89 77.88
N ILE A 305 36.02 78.15 78.28
CA ILE A 305 34.76 78.73 77.79
C ILE A 305 34.73 78.89 76.32
N ALA A 306 35.84 79.45 75.70
CA ALA A 306 35.93 79.58 74.30
C ALA A 306 35.99 78.22 73.55
N ALA A 307 36.51 77.16 74.20
CA ALA A 307 36.50 75.81 73.57
C ALA A 307 35.10 75.19 73.66
N LEU A 308 34.36 75.41 74.75
CA LEU A 308 32.97 74.96 74.87
C LEU A 308 32.02 75.69 73.92
N ASP A 309 32.22 76.99 73.70
CA ASP A 309 31.46 77.79 72.73
C ASP A 309 31.71 77.31 71.31
N ARG A 310 32.98 77.10 70.89
CA ARG A 310 33.28 76.49 69.60
C ARG A 310 32.70 75.09 69.47
N ALA A 311 32.81 74.23 70.50
CA ALA A 311 32.27 72.89 70.47
C ALA A 311 30.74 72.91 70.37
N ALA A 312 30.03 73.84 71.01
CA ALA A 312 28.62 74.01 70.88
C ALA A 312 28.21 74.46 69.42
N SER A 313 28.96 75.40 68.84
CA SER A 313 28.70 75.81 67.48
C SER A 313 28.95 74.67 66.46
N GLU A 314 30.03 73.94 66.59
CA GLU A 314 30.38 72.81 65.75
C GLU A 314 29.33 71.65 65.93
N ALA A 315 28.78 71.47 67.10
CA ALA A 315 27.73 70.53 67.39
C ALA A 315 26.40 70.92 66.68
N MET A 316 26.08 72.23 66.68
CA MET A 316 24.91 72.73 65.88
C MET A 316 25.10 72.56 64.38
N ASP A 317 26.29 72.88 63.89
CA ASP A 317 26.58 72.71 62.45
C ASP A 317 26.51 71.23 62.04
N ALA A 318 27.04 70.32 62.86
CA ALA A 318 26.94 68.89 62.63
C ALA A 318 25.47 68.39 62.65
N ALA A 319 24.65 68.87 63.58
CA ALA A 319 23.23 68.54 63.64
C ALA A 319 22.48 69.02 62.37
N ALA A 320 22.76 70.24 61.92
CA ALA A 320 22.18 70.79 60.70
C ALA A 320 22.57 69.98 59.44
N GLU A 321 23.87 69.58 59.34
CA GLU A 321 24.34 68.74 58.27
C GLU A 321 23.69 67.33 58.26
N ILE A 322 23.51 66.72 59.47
CA ILE A 322 22.80 65.43 59.58
C ILE A 322 21.33 65.58 59.15
N GLU A 323 20.69 66.67 59.58
CA GLU A 323 19.31 66.95 59.19
C GLU A 323 19.15 67.18 57.66
N ALA A 324 19.99 67.97 57.06
CA ALA A 324 20.01 68.22 55.61
C ALA A 324 20.29 66.93 54.82
N ALA A 325 21.19 66.08 55.29
CA ALA A 325 21.45 64.78 54.69
C ALA A 325 20.24 63.87 54.78
N GLY A 326 19.52 63.89 55.93
CA GLY A 326 18.28 63.12 56.14
C GLY A 326 17.13 63.58 55.22
N GLU A 327 16.95 64.91 55.06
CA GLU A 327 15.98 65.44 54.12
C GLU A 327 16.29 65.07 52.66
N ALA A 328 17.53 65.17 52.23
CA ALA A 328 17.93 64.76 50.90
C ALA A 328 17.71 63.28 50.59
N LEU A 329 17.79 62.40 51.62
CA LEU A 329 17.45 60.97 51.50
C LEU A 329 15.95 60.71 51.52
N SER A 330 15.13 61.57 52.10
CA SER A 330 13.68 61.40 52.18
C SER A 330 12.91 61.87 50.95
N GLU A 331 13.49 62.70 50.07
CA GLU A 331 12.83 63.22 48.87
C GLU A 331 12.56 62.20 47.76
N GLY A 332 12.90 60.92 47.87
CA GLY A 332 12.53 59.88 46.93
C GLY A 332 11.68 58.85 47.59
N GLY A 333 10.35 58.90 47.34
CA GLY A 333 9.33 58.01 47.93
C GLY A 333 9.80 56.56 48.05
N TYR A 334 9.68 56.01 49.22
CA TYR A 334 10.10 54.64 49.55
C TYR A 334 9.10 53.63 48.96
N ASP A 335 9.48 53.05 47.81
CA ASP A 335 8.75 51.94 47.18
C ASP A 335 9.46 50.61 47.33
N LEU A 336 10.24 50.43 48.43
CA LEU A 336 10.96 49.18 48.68
C LEU A 336 10.00 48.01 48.79
N GLU A 337 8.95 48.15 49.60
CA GLU A 337 7.94 47.11 49.79
C GLU A 337 7.27 46.72 48.48
N LYS A 338 6.83 47.68 47.68
CA LYS A 338 6.24 47.39 46.37
C LYS A 338 7.26 46.78 45.39
N THR A 339 8.53 47.18 45.44
CA THR A 339 9.60 46.62 44.61
C THR A 339 9.86 45.16 45.00
N GLU A 340 9.87 44.86 46.33
CA GLU A 340 10.04 43.50 46.83
C GLU A 340 8.81 42.63 46.54
N GLU A 341 7.59 43.13 46.72
CA GLU A 341 6.36 42.44 46.36
C GLU A 341 6.33 42.08 44.89
N ARG A 342 6.68 43.02 44.02
CA ARG A 342 6.72 42.79 42.56
C ARG A 342 7.76 41.73 42.17
N LEU A 343 8.97 41.85 42.75
CA LEU A 343 10.05 40.87 42.50
C LEU A 343 9.66 39.47 43.01
N PHE A 344 9.02 39.40 44.19
CA PHE A 344 8.55 38.16 44.75
C PHE A 344 7.47 37.52 43.87
N ALA A 345 6.50 38.29 43.38
CA ALA A 345 5.43 37.84 42.48
C ALA A 345 6.00 37.28 41.18
N LEU A 346 6.93 37.99 40.55
CA LEU A 346 7.61 37.52 39.30
C LEU A 346 8.33 36.21 39.53
N ARG A 347 9.13 36.09 40.62
CA ARG A 347 9.87 34.87 40.95
C ARG A 347 8.95 33.70 41.35
N ALA A 348 7.83 33.97 42.02
CA ALA A 348 6.84 32.98 42.36
C ALA A 348 6.19 32.38 41.11
N LEU A 349 5.82 33.24 40.16
CA LEU A 349 5.21 32.83 38.89
C LEU A 349 6.21 32.06 37.99
N ALA A 350 7.48 32.51 37.94
CA ALA A 350 8.56 31.82 37.22
C ALA A 350 8.78 30.39 37.80
N ARG A 351 8.80 30.23 39.13
CA ARG A 351 8.89 28.90 39.77
C ARG A 351 7.69 28.03 39.48
N LYS A 352 6.46 28.59 39.50
CA LYS A 352 5.23 27.87 39.20
C LYS A 352 5.26 27.29 37.78
N HIS A 353 5.75 28.07 36.82
CA HIS A 353 5.84 27.66 35.41
C HIS A 353 7.17 27.01 35.03
N ARG A 354 8.10 26.83 36.00
CA ARG A 354 9.42 26.21 35.79
C ARG A 354 10.25 26.90 34.70
N THR A 355 10.20 28.21 34.66
CA THR A 355 10.92 29.06 33.71
C THR A 355 11.69 30.17 34.44
N SER A 356 12.50 30.96 33.74
CA SER A 356 13.11 32.17 34.28
C SER A 356 12.12 33.34 34.21
N VAL A 357 12.39 34.40 35.04
CA VAL A 357 11.53 35.60 35.02
C VAL A 357 11.55 36.29 33.66
N ASP A 358 12.72 36.30 33.00
CA ASP A 358 12.88 36.92 31.67
C ASP A 358 12.09 36.19 30.56
N GLU A 359 11.84 34.87 30.74
CA GLU A 359 11.08 34.06 29.80
C GLU A 359 9.56 34.14 30.03
N LEU A 360 9.08 34.72 31.14
CA LEU A 360 7.64 34.81 31.43
C LEU A 360 6.86 35.57 30.33
N ALA A 361 7.45 36.62 29.78
CA ALA A 361 6.82 37.40 28.70
C ALA A 361 6.66 36.57 27.40
N ALA A 362 7.70 35.78 27.06
CA ALA A 362 7.66 34.86 25.92
C ALA A 362 6.66 33.72 26.14
N LEU A 363 6.62 33.15 27.35
CA LEU A 363 5.67 32.11 27.75
C LEU A 363 4.21 32.60 27.64
N ARG A 364 3.96 33.84 28.09
CA ARG A 364 2.65 34.50 27.96
C ARG A 364 2.22 34.58 26.48
N ALA A 365 3.13 35.02 25.60
CA ALA A 365 2.86 35.11 24.17
C ALA A 365 2.57 33.74 23.53
N ASP A 366 3.34 32.69 23.90
CA ASP A 366 3.15 31.32 23.43
C ASP A 366 1.78 30.75 23.86
N MET A 367 1.41 30.94 25.14
CA MET A 367 0.10 30.49 25.66
C MET A 367 -1.07 31.22 24.98
N ALA A 368 -0.94 32.53 24.73
CA ALA A 368 -1.95 33.31 24.03
C ALA A 368 -2.09 32.81 22.58
N ALA A 369 -0.99 32.53 21.89
CA ALA A 369 -1.00 31.99 20.53
C ALA A 369 -1.64 30.60 20.46
N LYS A 370 -1.36 29.74 21.44
CA LYS A 370 -1.99 28.40 21.52
C LYS A 370 -3.51 28.48 21.71
N LEU A 371 -4.00 29.39 22.56
CA LEU A 371 -5.43 29.59 22.77
C LEU A 371 -6.12 30.18 21.52
N ALA A 372 -5.49 31.12 20.85
CA ALA A 372 -6.01 31.68 19.60
C ALA A 372 -6.10 30.60 18.50
N ALA A 373 -5.11 29.70 18.41
CA ALA A 373 -5.12 28.58 17.49
C ALA A 373 -6.24 27.57 17.76
N LEU A 374 -6.68 27.42 19.03
CA LEU A 374 -7.83 26.58 19.39
C LEU A 374 -9.15 27.18 18.88
N ASP A 375 -9.36 28.47 19.05
CA ASP A 375 -10.58 29.16 18.59
C ASP A 375 -10.69 29.16 17.05
N ASP A 376 -9.58 29.33 16.33
CA ASP A 376 -9.50 29.22 14.87
C ASP A 376 -9.70 27.77 14.39
N GLY A 377 -9.22 26.78 15.17
CA GLY A 377 -9.35 25.36 14.88
C GLY A 377 -10.79 24.89 14.79
N GLU A 378 -11.70 25.41 15.57
CA GLU A 378 -13.14 25.08 15.49
C GLU A 378 -13.76 25.54 14.17
N THR A 379 -13.36 26.68 13.67
CA THR A 379 -13.82 27.18 12.36
C THR A 379 -13.23 26.34 11.23
N GLY A 380 -11.95 25.96 11.33
CA GLY A 380 -11.28 25.04 10.41
C GLY A 380 -11.95 23.67 10.38
N LEU A 381 -12.32 23.13 11.54
CA LEU A 381 -13.00 21.84 11.66
C LEU A 381 -14.37 21.83 10.96
N LYS A 382 -15.18 22.88 11.09
CA LYS A 382 -16.46 23.01 10.39
C LYS A 382 -16.26 22.98 8.87
N LYS A 383 -15.24 23.66 8.37
CA LYS A 383 -14.90 23.66 6.94
C LYS A 383 -14.48 22.27 6.46
N GLN A 384 -13.58 21.60 7.18
CA GLN A 384 -13.16 20.23 6.85
C GLN A 384 -14.31 19.23 6.89
N ALA A 385 -15.24 19.37 7.86
CA ALA A 385 -16.45 18.55 7.92
C ALA A 385 -17.34 18.75 6.68
N GLN A 386 -17.50 19.97 6.22
CA GLN A 386 -18.24 20.28 4.99
C GLN A 386 -17.54 19.70 3.75
N GLU A 387 -16.22 19.82 3.66
CA GLU A 387 -15.43 19.26 2.56
C GLU A 387 -15.52 17.72 2.52
N ALA A 388 -15.40 17.05 3.68
CA ALA A 388 -15.57 15.61 3.79
C ALA A 388 -16.98 15.15 3.42
N ALA A 389 -18.02 15.89 3.84
CA ALA A 389 -19.41 15.61 3.49
C ALA A 389 -19.66 15.80 1.99
N ALA A 390 -19.13 16.85 1.38
CA ALA A 390 -19.24 17.12 -0.05
C ALA A 390 -18.51 16.05 -0.89
N ALA A 391 -17.30 15.65 -0.48
CA ALA A 391 -16.54 14.59 -1.12
C ALA A 391 -17.28 13.24 -1.04
N LYS A 392 -17.86 12.90 0.13
CA LYS A 392 -18.71 11.71 0.31
C LYS A 392 -19.92 11.73 -0.62
N ALA A 393 -20.62 12.85 -0.69
CA ALA A 393 -21.80 13.00 -1.56
C ALA A 393 -21.43 12.80 -3.04
N ALA A 394 -20.30 13.37 -3.48
CA ALA A 394 -19.78 13.20 -4.84
C ALA A 394 -19.42 11.72 -5.14
N PHE A 395 -18.77 11.03 -4.20
CA PHE A 395 -18.47 9.61 -4.33
C PHE A 395 -19.75 8.77 -4.42
N VAL A 396 -20.70 8.99 -3.53
CA VAL A 396 -21.98 8.24 -3.52
C VAL A 396 -22.79 8.50 -4.80
N ALA A 397 -22.81 9.72 -5.32
CA ALA A 397 -23.49 10.03 -6.58
C ALA A 397 -22.86 9.28 -7.77
N ALA A 398 -21.53 9.33 -7.89
CA ALA A 398 -20.79 8.57 -8.91
C ALA A 398 -20.99 7.06 -8.74
N GLY A 399 -20.97 6.57 -7.50
CA GLY A 399 -21.19 5.16 -7.19
C GLY A 399 -22.58 4.67 -7.59
N LYS A 400 -23.62 5.43 -7.33
CA LYS A 400 -24.99 5.11 -7.76
C LYS A 400 -25.13 5.10 -9.29
N ALA A 401 -24.48 6.04 -9.97
CA ALA A 401 -24.49 6.08 -11.43
C ALA A 401 -23.80 4.84 -12.03
N LEU A 402 -22.64 4.47 -11.50
CA LEU A 402 -21.94 3.26 -11.94
C LEU A 402 -22.72 1.98 -11.61
N SER A 403 -23.37 1.90 -10.43
CA SER A 403 -24.22 0.78 -10.05
C SER A 403 -25.36 0.55 -11.05
N LEU A 404 -26.05 1.61 -11.48
CA LEU A 404 -27.11 1.53 -12.49
C LEU A 404 -26.57 1.06 -13.87
N ALA A 405 -25.40 1.57 -14.26
CA ALA A 405 -24.74 1.15 -15.49
C ALA A 405 -24.34 -0.34 -15.44
N ARG A 406 -23.80 -0.79 -14.30
CA ARG A 406 -23.44 -2.19 -14.04
C ARG A 406 -24.66 -3.10 -14.06
N GLN A 407 -25.82 -2.69 -13.50
CA GLN A 407 -27.06 -3.47 -13.57
C GLN A 407 -27.53 -3.65 -15.01
N THR A 408 -27.45 -2.59 -15.82
CA THR A 408 -27.78 -2.67 -17.24
C THR A 408 -26.81 -3.59 -18.01
N ALA A 409 -25.53 -3.50 -17.68
CA ALA A 409 -24.50 -4.35 -18.25
C ALA A 409 -24.67 -5.82 -17.86
N ALA A 410 -24.95 -6.09 -16.58
CA ALA A 410 -25.21 -7.44 -16.07
C ALA A 410 -26.33 -8.14 -16.85
N ALA A 411 -27.46 -7.46 -17.05
CA ALA A 411 -28.57 -8.03 -17.82
C ALA A 411 -28.21 -8.35 -19.28
N LYS A 412 -27.31 -7.57 -19.90
CA LYS A 412 -26.81 -7.82 -21.25
C LYS A 412 -25.81 -8.99 -21.26
N LEU A 413 -24.92 -9.05 -20.26
CA LEU A 413 -23.95 -10.13 -20.09
C LEU A 413 -24.66 -11.47 -19.89
N ASP A 414 -25.64 -11.51 -18.98
CA ASP A 414 -26.44 -12.70 -18.68
C ASP A 414 -27.12 -13.25 -19.95
N LYS A 415 -27.71 -12.37 -20.76
CA LYS A 415 -28.29 -12.75 -22.06
C LYS A 415 -27.27 -13.24 -23.08
N ALA A 416 -26.09 -12.64 -23.10
CA ALA A 416 -25.02 -13.05 -24.02
C ALA A 416 -24.50 -14.46 -23.67
N VAL A 417 -24.27 -14.72 -22.39
CA VAL A 417 -23.86 -16.04 -21.89
C VAL A 417 -24.95 -17.08 -22.13
N ALA A 418 -26.21 -16.75 -21.82
CA ALA A 418 -27.33 -17.67 -22.03
C ALA A 418 -27.49 -18.15 -23.48
N LYS A 419 -27.05 -17.36 -24.48
CA LYS A 419 -27.04 -17.78 -25.89
C LYS A 419 -25.97 -18.82 -26.22
N GLU A 420 -24.86 -18.80 -25.49
CA GLU A 420 -23.73 -19.70 -25.72
C GLU A 420 -23.90 -21.06 -25.02
N LEU A 421 -24.80 -21.19 -24.02
CA LEU A 421 -24.96 -22.41 -23.24
C LEU A 421 -25.64 -23.58 -23.99
N PRO A 422 -26.76 -23.39 -24.73
CA PRO A 422 -27.47 -24.53 -25.36
C PRO A 422 -26.60 -25.31 -26.35
N PRO A 423 -25.84 -24.71 -27.27
CA PRO A 423 -25.00 -25.48 -28.19
C PRO A 423 -23.90 -26.31 -27.50
N LEU A 424 -23.59 -26.01 -26.23
CA LEU A 424 -22.60 -26.71 -25.42
C LEU A 424 -23.22 -27.78 -24.52
N LYS A 425 -24.51 -28.16 -24.73
CA LYS A 425 -25.27 -29.10 -23.94
C LYS A 425 -25.43 -28.65 -22.46
N LEU A 426 -25.63 -27.33 -22.28
CA LEU A 426 -25.83 -26.68 -20.99
C LEU A 426 -27.17 -25.92 -20.92
N GLU A 427 -28.22 -26.44 -21.60
CA GLU A 427 -29.53 -25.78 -21.69
C GLU A 427 -30.20 -25.56 -20.33
N LYS A 428 -29.85 -26.39 -19.36
CA LYS A 428 -30.40 -26.32 -17.99
C LYS A 428 -29.66 -25.32 -17.11
N ALA A 429 -28.42 -24.94 -17.50
CA ALA A 429 -27.62 -24.02 -16.74
C ALA A 429 -28.12 -22.58 -16.92
N LYS A 430 -28.18 -21.84 -15.82
CA LYS A 430 -28.54 -20.42 -15.80
C LYS A 430 -27.41 -19.62 -15.20
N PHE A 431 -26.85 -18.71 -15.99
CA PHE A 431 -25.88 -17.73 -15.53
C PHE A 431 -26.59 -16.48 -15.03
N ARG A 432 -26.06 -15.87 -13.98
CA ARG A 432 -26.55 -14.63 -13.41
C ARG A 432 -25.40 -13.82 -12.86
N THR A 433 -25.37 -12.55 -13.19
CA THR A 433 -24.50 -11.55 -12.56
C THR A 433 -25.25 -10.93 -11.38
N ARG A 434 -24.89 -11.32 -10.15
CA ARG A 434 -25.46 -10.76 -8.94
C ARG A 434 -24.76 -9.46 -8.59
N ILE A 435 -25.55 -8.40 -8.38
CA ILE A 435 -25.08 -7.09 -7.88
C ILE A 435 -25.83 -6.83 -6.57
N ALA A 436 -25.08 -6.70 -5.48
CA ALA A 436 -25.63 -6.47 -4.15
C ALA A 436 -24.96 -5.25 -3.51
N PRO A 437 -25.73 -4.33 -2.86
CA PRO A 437 -25.14 -3.18 -2.20
C PRO A 437 -24.25 -3.63 -1.03
N LYS A 438 -23.12 -2.96 -0.86
CA LYS A 438 -22.23 -3.12 0.29
C LYS A 438 -22.66 -2.17 1.42
N PRO A 439 -22.44 -2.55 2.69
CA PRO A 439 -22.50 -1.59 3.80
C PRO A 439 -21.44 -0.50 3.61
N GLU A 440 -21.67 0.67 4.21
CA GLU A 440 -20.76 1.82 4.07
C GLU A 440 -19.31 1.52 4.52
N SER A 441 -19.16 0.65 5.54
CA SER A 441 -17.85 0.19 6.03
C SER A 441 -17.00 -0.50 4.97
N ASP A 442 -17.63 -1.09 3.96
CA ASP A 442 -16.99 -1.92 2.93
C ASP A 442 -16.89 -1.17 1.58
N TRP A 443 -17.26 0.11 1.57
CA TRP A 443 -17.08 0.94 0.39
C TRP A 443 -15.59 1.15 0.10
N GLY A 444 -15.25 1.14 -1.18
CA GLY A 444 -13.87 1.25 -1.62
C GLY A 444 -13.78 1.83 -3.04
N PRO A 445 -12.59 1.85 -3.62
CA PRO A 445 -12.37 2.37 -4.99
C PRO A 445 -13.18 1.62 -6.04
N GLY A 446 -13.54 0.35 -5.80
CA GLY A 446 -14.43 -0.45 -6.67
C GLY A 446 -15.91 -0.11 -6.58
N GLY A 447 -16.33 0.76 -5.64
CA GLY A 447 -17.69 1.29 -5.54
C GLY A 447 -18.54 0.73 -4.41
N LEU A 448 -19.85 0.90 -4.58
CA LEU A 448 -20.87 0.64 -3.56
C LEU A 448 -21.40 -0.80 -3.59
N ASP A 449 -21.06 -1.60 -4.63
CA ASP A 449 -21.64 -2.92 -4.90
C ASP A 449 -20.62 -4.03 -4.77
N ALA A 450 -21.08 -5.18 -4.31
CA ALA A 450 -20.43 -6.47 -4.49
C ALA A 450 -20.99 -7.14 -5.76
N ILE A 451 -20.11 -7.55 -6.67
CA ILE A 451 -20.47 -8.20 -7.92
C ILE A 451 -19.99 -9.64 -7.88
N ALA A 452 -20.89 -10.58 -8.20
CA ALA A 452 -20.57 -12.00 -8.25
C ALA A 452 -21.20 -12.64 -9.46
N PHE A 453 -20.43 -13.47 -10.19
CA PHE A 453 -20.95 -14.37 -11.22
C PHE A 453 -21.43 -15.64 -10.55
N GLU A 454 -22.68 -15.97 -10.79
CA GLU A 454 -23.36 -17.12 -10.20
C GLU A 454 -23.92 -18.03 -11.29
N VAL A 455 -23.99 -19.32 -11.00
CA VAL A 455 -24.57 -20.32 -11.90
C VAL A 455 -25.50 -21.24 -11.12
N ALA A 456 -26.63 -21.56 -11.72
CA ALA A 456 -27.50 -22.68 -11.35
C ALA A 456 -27.38 -23.74 -12.45
N THR A 457 -26.92 -24.95 -12.12
CA THR A 457 -26.71 -26.04 -13.09
C THR A 457 -27.97 -26.85 -13.36
N ASN A 458 -28.88 -26.89 -12.39
CA ASN A 458 -30.14 -27.64 -12.51
C ASN A 458 -31.36 -26.72 -12.34
N PRO A 459 -32.48 -27.03 -13.03
CA PRO A 459 -33.72 -26.30 -12.81
C PRO A 459 -34.19 -26.40 -11.34
N GLY A 460 -34.46 -25.24 -10.75
CA GLY A 460 -34.91 -25.14 -9.35
C GLY A 460 -33.79 -25.09 -8.31
N SER A 461 -32.51 -25.26 -8.69
CA SER A 461 -31.38 -25.00 -7.76
C SER A 461 -31.15 -23.51 -7.61
N GLU A 462 -30.75 -23.09 -6.40
CA GLU A 462 -30.30 -21.71 -6.17
C GLU A 462 -28.97 -21.44 -6.90
N PRO A 463 -28.84 -20.27 -7.55
CA PRO A 463 -27.56 -19.86 -8.11
C PRO A 463 -26.47 -19.78 -7.03
N GLY A 464 -25.30 -20.24 -7.36
CA GLY A 464 -24.13 -20.21 -6.47
C GLY A 464 -22.85 -19.87 -7.23
N ALA A 465 -21.73 -19.80 -6.50
CA ALA A 465 -20.43 -19.52 -7.08
C ALA A 465 -20.09 -20.52 -8.21
N LEU A 466 -19.34 -20.06 -9.22
CA LEU A 466 -18.94 -20.87 -10.39
C LEU A 466 -18.25 -22.19 -9.99
N ALA A 467 -17.48 -22.18 -8.91
CA ALA A 467 -16.81 -23.37 -8.37
C ALA A 467 -17.76 -24.48 -7.88
N LYS A 468 -19.08 -24.24 -7.80
CA LYS A 468 -20.07 -25.25 -7.39
C LYS A 468 -20.55 -26.16 -8.54
N ILE A 469 -20.07 -25.98 -9.77
CA ILE A 469 -20.35 -26.88 -10.89
C ILE A 469 -19.67 -28.22 -10.61
N ALA A 470 -20.47 -29.29 -10.47
CA ALA A 470 -20.01 -30.58 -9.97
C ALA A 470 -19.23 -31.43 -11.00
N SER A 471 -19.36 -31.15 -12.32
CA SER A 471 -18.73 -31.93 -13.39
C SER A 471 -17.62 -31.14 -14.05
N GLY A 472 -16.39 -31.69 -14.12
CA GLY A 472 -15.24 -31.06 -14.78
C GLY A 472 -15.52 -30.68 -16.24
N GLY A 473 -16.13 -31.60 -17.02
CA GLY A 473 -16.49 -31.32 -18.40
C GLY A 473 -17.59 -30.25 -18.56
N GLU A 474 -18.58 -30.21 -17.65
CA GLU A 474 -19.60 -29.14 -17.66
C GLU A 474 -18.98 -27.80 -17.28
N LEU A 475 -18.10 -27.79 -16.27
CA LEU A 475 -17.38 -26.61 -15.87
C LEU A 475 -16.52 -26.07 -17.01
N ALA A 476 -15.73 -26.90 -17.68
CA ALA A 476 -14.88 -26.49 -18.80
C ALA A 476 -15.70 -25.90 -19.96
N ARG A 477 -16.86 -26.50 -20.30
CA ARG A 477 -17.78 -25.96 -21.32
C ARG A 477 -18.43 -24.66 -20.90
N PHE A 478 -18.82 -24.54 -19.63
CA PHE A 478 -19.37 -23.31 -19.09
C PHE A 478 -18.33 -22.18 -19.12
N MET A 479 -17.09 -22.48 -18.72
CA MET A 479 -15.98 -21.54 -18.79
C MET A 479 -15.67 -21.12 -20.23
N LEU A 480 -15.73 -22.06 -21.18
CA LEU A 480 -15.61 -21.74 -22.60
C LEU A 480 -16.71 -20.75 -23.05
N ALA A 481 -17.98 -21.00 -22.70
CA ALA A 481 -19.08 -20.08 -23.01
C ALA A 481 -18.83 -18.67 -22.47
N LEU A 482 -18.43 -18.60 -21.21
CA LEU A 482 -18.15 -17.33 -20.53
C LEU A 482 -16.94 -16.60 -21.15
N LYS A 483 -15.85 -17.32 -21.42
CA LYS A 483 -14.65 -16.75 -22.08
C LYS A 483 -14.92 -16.25 -23.49
N VAL A 484 -15.72 -16.96 -24.28
CA VAL A 484 -16.14 -16.49 -25.62
C VAL A 484 -16.88 -15.15 -25.53
N VAL A 485 -17.72 -14.96 -24.51
CA VAL A 485 -18.43 -13.69 -24.32
C VAL A 485 -17.50 -12.59 -23.78
N LEU A 486 -16.56 -12.94 -22.90
CA LEU A 486 -15.66 -11.99 -22.25
C LEU A 486 -14.39 -11.68 -23.05
N ALA A 487 -14.06 -12.41 -24.11
CA ALA A 487 -12.80 -12.27 -24.87
C ALA A 487 -12.44 -10.80 -25.21
N LYS A 488 -13.43 -10.01 -25.63
CA LYS A 488 -13.23 -8.58 -25.93
C LYS A 488 -12.92 -7.75 -24.68
N ALA A 489 -13.35 -8.18 -23.50
CA ALA A 489 -13.04 -7.51 -22.24
C ALA A 489 -11.59 -7.77 -21.83
N ASP A 490 -11.13 -9.00 -21.95
CA ASP A 490 -9.74 -9.38 -21.66
C ASP A 490 -8.76 -8.62 -22.57
N ALA A 491 -9.07 -8.49 -23.86
CA ALA A 491 -8.30 -7.70 -24.81
C ALA A 491 -8.21 -6.21 -24.42
N LYS A 492 -9.31 -5.60 -23.96
CA LYS A 492 -9.33 -4.19 -23.52
C LYS A 492 -8.53 -3.96 -22.23
N ARG A 493 -8.40 -4.98 -21.38
CA ARG A 493 -7.58 -4.92 -20.18
C ARG A 493 -6.08 -5.07 -20.46
N GLY A 494 -5.70 -5.36 -21.71
CA GLY A 494 -4.32 -5.66 -22.05
C GLY A 494 -3.83 -7.00 -21.48
N LEU A 495 -4.74 -7.89 -21.10
CA LEU A 495 -4.47 -9.20 -20.52
C LEU A 495 -5.16 -10.23 -21.42
N VAL A 496 -4.44 -10.72 -22.43
CA VAL A 496 -4.90 -11.87 -23.23
C VAL A 496 -3.98 -13.04 -22.90
N PRO A 497 -4.32 -13.84 -21.88
CA PRO A 497 -3.53 -14.99 -21.50
C PRO A 497 -3.65 -16.09 -22.55
N VAL A 498 -2.69 -17.01 -22.54
CA VAL A 498 -2.81 -18.28 -23.23
C VAL A 498 -3.90 -19.10 -22.54
N LEU A 499 -4.88 -19.55 -23.30
CA LEU A 499 -6.01 -20.33 -22.77
C LEU A 499 -5.76 -21.82 -23.02
N VAL A 500 -5.80 -22.61 -21.98
CA VAL A 500 -5.61 -24.06 -22.05
C VAL A 500 -6.90 -24.74 -21.59
N PHE A 501 -7.50 -25.57 -22.43
CA PHE A 501 -8.71 -26.33 -22.13
C PHE A 501 -8.41 -27.83 -22.05
N ASP A 502 -8.74 -28.43 -20.92
CA ASP A 502 -8.73 -29.87 -20.73
C ASP A 502 -10.15 -30.37 -20.46
N GLU A 503 -10.45 -31.58 -20.92
CA GLU A 503 -11.74 -32.26 -20.73
C GLU A 503 -12.99 -31.48 -21.24
N VAL A 504 -12.82 -30.43 -22.07
CA VAL A 504 -13.95 -29.62 -22.56
C VAL A 504 -14.92 -30.42 -23.41
N ASP A 505 -14.45 -31.53 -24.01
CA ASP A 505 -15.21 -32.48 -24.83
C ASP A 505 -15.58 -33.78 -24.08
N ALA A 506 -15.38 -33.82 -22.75
CA ALA A 506 -15.74 -35.00 -21.95
C ALA A 506 -17.25 -35.24 -21.94
N GLY A 507 -17.65 -36.47 -22.32
CA GLY A 507 -19.05 -36.93 -22.32
C GLY A 507 -19.92 -36.29 -23.40
N ILE A 508 -19.33 -35.72 -24.45
CA ILE A 508 -20.04 -35.17 -25.60
C ILE A 508 -19.51 -35.76 -26.92
N GLY A 509 -20.27 -35.60 -27.99
CA GLY A 509 -19.89 -36.02 -29.33
C GLY A 509 -20.79 -35.36 -30.38
N GLY A 510 -20.57 -35.65 -31.66
CA GLY A 510 -21.37 -35.15 -32.76
C GLY A 510 -21.49 -33.63 -32.82
N ALA A 511 -22.70 -33.12 -32.92
CA ALA A 511 -22.98 -31.69 -33.09
C ALA A 511 -22.48 -30.82 -31.88
N VAL A 512 -22.52 -31.39 -30.66
CA VAL A 512 -22.05 -30.65 -29.47
C VAL A 512 -20.54 -30.50 -29.51
N ALA A 513 -19.80 -31.53 -29.89
CA ALA A 513 -18.35 -31.47 -30.01
C ALA A 513 -17.93 -30.50 -31.17
N ALA A 514 -18.67 -30.47 -32.26
CA ALA A 514 -18.49 -29.51 -33.35
C ALA A 514 -18.71 -28.07 -32.82
N ALA A 515 -19.76 -27.83 -32.06
CA ALA A 515 -20.05 -26.53 -31.45
C ALA A 515 -18.95 -26.08 -30.46
N VAL A 516 -18.35 -27.00 -29.68
CA VAL A 516 -17.18 -26.72 -28.86
C VAL A 516 -16.00 -26.30 -29.73
N GLY A 517 -15.67 -27.07 -30.77
CA GLY A 517 -14.58 -26.76 -31.68
C GLY A 517 -14.72 -25.37 -32.35
N GLU A 518 -15.94 -25.00 -32.79
CA GLU A 518 -16.21 -23.67 -33.35
C GLU A 518 -15.97 -22.54 -32.35
N ARG A 519 -16.34 -22.73 -31.09
CA ARG A 519 -16.13 -21.72 -30.04
C ARG A 519 -14.67 -21.58 -29.66
N LEU A 520 -13.93 -22.68 -29.62
CA LEU A 520 -12.48 -22.66 -29.42
C LEU A 520 -11.79 -21.95 -30.61
N ALA A 521 -12.17 -22.25 -31.84
CA ALA A 521 -11.63 -21.59 -33.02
C ALA A 521 -11.96 -20.06 -33.05
N ARG A 522 -13.19 -19.68 -32.65
CA ARG A 522 -13.59 -18.28 -32.52
C ARG A 522 -12.77 -17.57 -31.41
N LEU A 523 -12.52 -18.22 -30.29
CA LEU A 523 -11.72 -17.68 -29.22
C LEU A 523 -10.24 -17.53 -29.64
N ALA A 524 -9.75 -18.48 -30.45
CA ALA A 524 -8.38 -18.51 -30.93
C ALA A 524 -8.08 -17.40 -31.98
N SER A 525 -9.09 -16.69 -32.53
CA SER A 525 -8.87 -15.50 -33.36
C SER A 525 -8.28 -14.32 -32.57
N ASP A 526 -8.56 -14.25 -31.27
CA ASP A 526 -8.18 -13.14 -30.40
C ASP A 526 -7.16 -13.56 -29.32
N ALA A 527 -6.96 -14.88 -29.08
CA ALA A 527 -6.05 -15.44 -28.07
C ALA A 527 -5.31 -16.67 -28.60
N GLN A 528 -4.22 -17.09 -27.94
CA GLN A 528 -3.66 -18.42 -28.19
C GLN A 528 -4.45 -19.45 -27.36
N VAL A 529 -4.95 -20.49 -28.02
CA VAL A 529 -5.77 -21.54 -27.38
C VAL A 529 -5.11 -22.90 -27.58
N LEU A 530 -4.90 -23.62 -26.47
CA LEU A 530 -4.48 -25.02 -26.47
C LEU A 530 -5.64 -25.87 -25.97
N VAL A 531 -5.97 -26.95 -26.66
CA VAL A 531 -7.01 -27.88 -26.22
C VAL A 531 -6.48 -29.31 -26.19
N VAL A 532 -6.67 -29.99 -25.08
CA VAL A 532 -6.48 -31.44 -24.99
C VAL A 532 -7.82 -32.07 -25.32
N THR A 533 -7.87 -32.87 -26.40
CA THR A 533 -9.12 -33.42 -26.92
C THR A 533 -9.00 -34.87 -27.35
N HIS A 534 -10.09 -35.61 -27.23
CA HIS A 534 -10.29 -36.92 -27.84
C HIS A 534 -11.34 -36.87 -28.95
N SER A 535 -11.93 -35.68 -29.19
CA SER A 535 -12.97 -35.46 -30.19
C SER A 535 -12.37 -35.10 -31.56
N PRO A 536 -12.65 -35.87 -32.63
CA PRO A 536 -12.23 -35.55 -33.97
C PRO A 536 -12.82 -34.23 -34.49
N GLN A 537 -14.05 -33.87 -34.04
CA GLN A 537 -14.69 -32.60 -34.41
C GLN A 537 -13.95 -31.39 -33.86
N VAL A 538 -13.45 -31.47 -32.62
CA VAL A 538 -12.64 -30.42 -31.99
C VAL A 538 -11.26 -30.35 -32.68
N ALA A 539 -10.60 -31.50 -32.85
CA ALA A 539 -9.27 -31.57 -33.45
C ALA A 539 -9.25 -31.05 -34.89
N ALA A 540 -10.33 -31.28 -35.66
CA ALA A 540 -10.45 -30.81 -37.05
C ALA A 540 -10.51 -29.28 -37.17
N LYS A 541 -10.97 -28.55 -36.12
CA LYS A 541 -11.05 -27.06 -36.11
C LYS A 541 -9.72 -26.38 -35.75
N ALA A 542 -8.71 -27.14 -35.26
CA ALA A 542 -7.44 -26.58 -34.85
C ALA A 542 -6.59 -26.12 -36.05
N ASP A 543 -5.82 -25.04 -35.86
CA ASP A 543 -4.81 -24.58 -36.81
C ASP A 543 -3.58 -25.49 -36.76
N THR A 544 -3.18 -25.92 -35.58
CA THR A 544 -2.06 -26.83 -35.33
C THR A 544 -2.53 -28.08 -34.60
N HIS A 545 -2.14 -29.27 -35.11
CA HIS A 545 -2.50 -30.53 -34.51
C HIS A 545 -1.23 -31.27 -34.01
N LEU A 546 -1.17 -31.49 -32.73
CA LEU A 546 -0.09 -32.22 -32.07
C LEU A 546 -0.59 -33.61 -31.63
N ARG A 547 0.19 -34.65 -31.92
CA ARG A 547 -0.11 -36.01 -31.46
C ARG A 547 0.87 -36.43 -30.36
N VAL A 548 0.29 -36.85 -29.25
CA VAL A 548 1.02 -37.47 -28.13
C VAL A 548 1.00 -38.98 -28.35
N ALA A 549 2.16 -39.61 -28.45
CA ALA A 549 2.31 -41.04 -28.62
C ALA A 549 3.25 -41.64 -27.58
N LYS A 550 2.96 -42.89 -27.18
CA LYS A 550 3.90 -43.71 -26.38
C LYS A 550 4.76 -44.54 -27.30
N ILE A 551 6.06 -44.44 -27.17
CA ILE A 551 7.01 -45.36 -27.79
C ILE A 551 7.42 -46.31 -26.68
N ALA A 552 6.95 -47.58 -26.79
CA ALA A 552 7.37 -48.64 -25.90
C ALA A 552 8.68 -49.27 -26.45
N THR A 553 9.76 -49.19 -25.67
CA THR A 553 10.96 -49.95 -25.92
C THR A 553 10.99 -51.14 -24.96
N ALA A 554 11.79 -52.16 -25.25
CA ALA A 554 11.88 -53.39 -24.44
C ALA A 554 12.22 -53.13 -22.94
N LYS A 555 12.67 -51.92 -22.58
CA LYS A 555 13.12 -51.56 -21.22
C LYS A 555 12.42 -50.29 -20.65
N SER A 556 11.70 -49.50 -21.46
CA SER A 556 11.08 -48.26 -21.00
C SER A 556 9.96 -47.82 -21.94
N ALA A 557 8.96 -47.09 -21.39
CA ALA A 557 7.99 -46.35 -22.17
C ALA A 557 8.41 -44.88 -22.16
N ALA A 558 8.52 -44.26 -23.35
CA ALA A 558 8.78 -42.84 -23.50
C ALA A 558 7.60 -42.18 -24.20
N THR A 559 7.23 -41.00 -23.75
CA THR A 559 6.22 -40.18 -24.41
C THR A 559 6.89 -39.23 -25.41
N THR A 560 6.39 -39.23 -26.64
CA THR A 560 6.79 -38.28 -27.71
C THR A 560 5.61 -37.45 -28.15
N VAL A 561 5.89 -36.23 -28.60
CA VAL A 561 4.87 -35.33 -29.14
C VAL A 561 5.39 -34.75 -30.45
N GLY A 562 4.57 -34.79 -31.47
CA GLY A 562 4.91 -34.25 -32.80
C GLY A 562 3.78 -33.47 -33.41
N ILE A 563 4.11 -32.41 -34.17
CA ILE A 563 3.15 -31.68 -35.01
C ILE A 563 2.85 -32.56 -36.19
N LEU A 564 1.56 -32.75 -36.51
CA LEU A 564 1.12 -33.57 -37.63
C LEU A 564 1.09 -32.77 -38.90
N PRO A 565 1.81 -33.16 -39.97
CA PRO A 565 1.60 -32.65 -41.33
C PRO A 565 0.19 -32.96 -41.81
N ALA A 566 -0.31 -32.22 -42.81
CA ALA A 566 -1.68 -32.33 -43.28
C ALA A 566 -2.15 -33.78 -43.61
N ALA A 567 -1.29 -34.59 -44.24
CA ALA A 567 -1.61 -35.97 -44.52
C ALA A 567 -1.74 -36.86 -43.26
N GLU A 568 -0.82 -36.70 -42.32
CA GLU A 568 -0.88 -37.44 -41.05
C GLU A 568 -2.02 -36.96 -40.15
N ARG A 569 -2.35 -35.68 -40.20
CA ARG A 569 -3.51 -35.08 -39.53
C ARG A 569 -4.82 -35.72 -39.99
N ARG A 570 -4.97 -35.92 -41.31
CA ARG A 570 -6.12 -36.61 -41.87
C ARG A 570 -6.24 -38.05 -41.33
N GLU A 571 -5.17 -38.80 -41.35
CA GLU A 571 -5.13 -40.17 -40.84
C GLU A 571 -5.42 -40.23 -39.33
N GLU A 572 -4.89 -39.29 -38.51
CA GLU A 572 -5.18 -39.24 -37.09
C GLU A 572 -6.66 -38.94 -36.82
N ILE A 573 -7.28 -37.98 -37.53
CA ILE A 573 -8.71 -37.69 -37.42
C ILE A 573 -9.54 -38.91 -37.88
N ALA A 574 -9.16 -39.60 -38.96
CA ALA A 574 -9.80 -40.83 -39.39
C ALA A 574 -9.67 -41.95 -38.35
N ARG A 575 -8.51 -42.09 -37.71
CA ARG A 575 -8.28 -43.01 -36.56
C ARG A 575 -9.17 -42.66 -35.37
N MET A 576 -9.32 -41.39 -35.05
CA MET A 576 -10.20 -40.93 -33.95
C MET A 576 -11.68 -41.22 -34.24
N LEU A 577 -12.10 -41.26 -35.48
CA LEU A 577 -13.46 -41.60 -35.93
C LEU A 577 -13.70 -43.11 -35.91
N ALA A 578 -12.75 -43.91 -36.42
CA ALA A 578 -12.93 -45.34 -36.67
C ALA A 578 -12.35 -46.25 -35.58
N GLY A 579 -11.53 -45.74 -34.67
CA GLY A 579 -10.79 -46.54 -33.72
C GLY A 579 -9.56 -47.23 -34.32
N ALA A 580 -9.32 -48.51 -34.01
CA ALA A 580 -8.08 -49.21 -34.36
C ALA A 580 -7.87 -49.43 -35.85
N THR A 581 -8.96 -49.57 -36.63
CA THR A 581 -8.88 -49.84 -38.09
C THR A 581 -9.41 -48.66 -38.91
N VAL A 582 -8.52 -47.97 -39.62
CA VAL A 582 -8.91 -46.81 -40.44
C VAL A 582 -9.47 -47.30 -41.77
N THR A 583 -10.73 -46.99 -42.05
CA THR A 583 -11.43 -47.33 -43.29
C THR A 583 -11.47 -46.14 -44.26
N ASP A 584 -11.73 -46.39 -45.55
CA ASP A 584 -11.90 -45.30 -46.53
C ASP A 584 -13.08 -44.38 -46.21
N ALA A 585 -14.14 -44.95 -45.62
CA ALA A 585 -15.29 -44.15 -45.13
C ALA A 585 -14.84 -43.20 -43.99
N ALA A 586 -13.96 -43.64 -43.08
CA ALA A 586 -13.42 -42.81 -42.00
C ALA A 586 -12.53 -41.69 -42.55
N ARG A 587 -11.73 -41.97 -43.60
CA ARG A 587 -10.94 -40.95 -44.32
C ARG A 587 -11.83 -39.91 -45.01
N ALA A 588 -12.91 -40.35 -45.68
CA ALA A 588 -13.86 -39.43 -46.29
C ALA A 588 -14.57 -38.56 -45.24
N ALA A 589 -14.94 -39.13 -44.09
CA ALA A 589 -15.51 -38.37 -42.97
C ALA A 589 -14.48 -37.39 -42.34
N ALA A 590 -13.20 -37.77 -42.25
CA ALA A 590 -12.14 -36.87 -41.81
C ALA A 590 -11.92 -35.69 -42.79
N ASP A 591 -11.99 -35.95 -44.11
CA ASP A 591 -11.91 -34.91 -45.13
C ASP A 591 -13.09 -33.91 -45.01
N ALA A 592 -14.32 -34.40 -44.79
CA ALA A 592 -15.49 -33.54 -44.56
C ALA A 592 -15.35 -32.67 -43.31
N LEU A 593 -14.84 -33.21 -42.18
CA LEU A 593 -14.58 -32.44 -40.95
C LEU A 593 -13.50 -31.38 -41.15
N LEU A 594 -12.42 -31.72 -41.87
CA LEU A 594 -11.32 -30.79 -42.16
C LEU A 594 -11.74 -29.67 -43.13
N ALA A 595 -12.62 -29.99 -44.11
CA ALA A 595 -13.20 -28.99 -45.01
C ALA A 595 -14.26 -28.10 -44.34
N GLY A 596 -14.67 -28.39 -43.09
CA GLY A 596 -15.70 -27.63 -42.38
C GLY A 596 -17.13 -27.87 -42.88
N THR A 597 -17.37 -28.95 -43.63
CA THR A 597 -18.65 -29.33 -44.24
C THR A 597 -19.31 -30.52 -43.55
N GLY A 598 -18.74 -30.96 -42.40
CA GLY A 598 -19.23 -32.10 -41.63
C GLY A 598 -20.02 -31.73 -40.39
#